data_b60f685eda6504a62c46632b42ce76d0
#
_entry.id   b60f685eda6504a62c46632b42ce76d0
#
_cell.length_a   1.000
_cell.length_b   1.000
_cell.length_c   1.000
_cell.angle_alpha   90.00
_cell.angle_beta   90.00
_cell.angle_gamma   90.00
#
_symmetry.space_group_name_H-M   'P 1'
#
loop_
_entity.id
_entity.type
_entity.pdbx_description
1 polymer ?
#
loop_
_entity_poly.entity_id
_entity_poly.type
_entity_poly.pdbx_seq_one_letter_code
_entity_poly.pdbx_strand_id
1 'polypeptide(L)'
;MSATSDYIRQDFGDGDTLRDKGLSTPPDVARFDNIVYGPDKEWNVLDVYRPKASKGKVLPVIVSVHGGGWVYGDKDRYQFYCMELSRRGFAVVNFTYRLAPETVFPAALCDTNMAFEWTLSHAEEYGFDIANVFATGDSAGGNYLALYAAIATNPAYDANFSFKVPKDLHLKAINLNCGVYQLTDPAYVDHFSKDLMWDVFGHEPTAEDFAVISPYLHVTEDYPPVFLNTAVGDFLKNQAPYMARSFAEHGVPFTYKCYGDRDHDLHHVFMLTIRKPESGPAIDEICGYFRGFIKA
;
A
#
# COMPACT_ATOMS: atom_id res chain seq x y z
N MET A 1 22.56 8.83 1.31
CA MET A 1 21.26 9.24 0.72
C MET A 1 21.57 9.97 -0.57
N SER A 2 20.90 9.60 -1.66
CA SER A 2 21.06 10.28 -2.94
C SER A 2 20.37 11.64 -2.95
N ALA A 3 20.76 12.52 -3.89
CA ALA A 3 20.04 13.79 -4.08
C ALA A 3 18.56 13.58 -4.48
N THR A 4 18.28 12.46 -5.13
CA THR A 4 16.92 12.03 -5.49
C THR A 4 16.06 11.75 -4.25
N SER A 5 16.59 11.02 -3.28
CA SER A 5 15.89 10.74 -2.02
C SER A 5 15.68 12.00 -1.18
N ASP A 6 16.67 12.90 -1.13
CA ASP A 6 16.53 14.19 -0.44
C ASP A 6 15.44 15.05 -1.09
N TYR A 7 15.39 15.09 -2.43
CA TYR A 7 14.35 15.79 -3.17
C TYR A 7 12.95 15.21 -2.87
N ILE A 8 12.79 13.88 -2.91
CA ILE A 8 11.50 13.22 -2.61
C ILE A 8 11.04 13.57 -1.19
N ARG A 9 11.93 13.48 -0.19
CA ARG A 9 11.59 13.78 1.20
C ARG A 9 11.13 15.21 1.39
N GLN A 10 11.78 16.15 0.73
CA GLN A 10 11.42 17.56 0.82
C GLN A 10 10.13 17.86 0.04
N ASP A 11 10.09 17.52 -1.25
CA ASP A 11 8.97 17.89 -2.14
C ASP A 11 7.66 17.23 -1.71
N PHE A 12 7.70 15.92 -1.39
CA PHE A 12 6.51 15.19 -0.91
C PHE A 12 6.11 15.67 0.49
N GLY A 13 7.08 15.95 1.37
CA GLY A 13 6.83 16.46 2.71
C GLY A 13 6.12 17.82 2.71
N ASP A 14 6.56 18.73 1.85
CA ASP A 14 5.93 20.04 1.66
C ASP A 14 4.53 19.89 1.04
N GLY A 15 4.40 19.05 0.03
CA GLY A 15 3.13 18.74 -0.63
C GLY A 15 2.10 18.15 0.33
N ASP A 16 2.48 17.15 1.11
CA ASP A 16 1.61 16.50 2.09
C ASP A 16 1.22 17.44 3.23
N THR A 17 2.14 18.28 3.68
CA THR A 17 1.86 19.29 4.70
C THR A 17 0.81 20.29 4.19
N LEU A 18 0.90 20.69 2.93
CA LEU A 18 -0.09 21.58 2.31
C LEU A 18 -1.42 20.85 2.08
N ARG A 19 -1.40 19.60 1.61
CA ARG A 19 -2.57 18.75 1.41
C ARG A 19 -3.40 18.64 2.68
N ASP A 20 -2.74 18.40 3.81
CA ASP A 20 -3.41 18.06 5.07
C ASP A 20 -3.67 19.28 5.96
N LYS A 21 -3.17 20.44 5.57
CA LYS A 21 -3.34 21.70 6.33
C LYS A 21 -4.79 21.95 6.70
N GLY A 22 -5.08 22.04 8.02
CA GLY A 22 -6.41 22.32 8.56
C GLY A 22 -7.39 21.12 8.47
N LEU A 23 -6.93 19.92 8.12
CA LEU A 23 -7.68 18.69 8.35
C LEU A 23 -7.69 18.34 9.85
N SER A 24 -8.71 17.65 10.29
CA SER A 24 -8.84 17.16 11.67
C SER A 24 -9.55 15.81 11.65
N THR A 25 -9.37 15.05 12.70
CA THR A 25 -10.05 13.76 12.87
C THR A 25 -11.56 13.92 12.76
N PRO A 26 -12.24 13.20 11.84
CA PRO A 26 -13.69 13.21 11.75
C PRO A 26 -14.35 12.81 13.07
N PRO A 27 -15.44 13.49 13.50
CA PRO A 27 -16.06 13.25 14.79
C PRO A 27 -16.65 11.84 14.95
N ASP A 28 -16.92 11.16 13.84
CA ASP A 28 -17.47 9.80 13.76
C ASP A 28 -16.42 8.69 13.74
N VAL A 29 -15.11 9.03 13.75
CA VAL A 29 -14.00 8.08 13.78
C VAL A 29 -13.40 7.97 15.18
N ALA A 30 -13.28 6.73 15.67
CA ALA A 30 -12.44 6.38 16.81
C ALA A 30 -11.03 6.04 16.32
N ARG A 31 -10.02 6.52 17.03
CA ARG A 31 -8.61 6.27 16.69
C ARG A 31 -7.84 5.76 17.92
N PHE A 32 -6.88 4.91 17.66
CA PHE A 32 -5.92 4.37 18.61
C PHE A 32 -4.55 4.59 18.01
N ASP A 33 -3.76 5.44 18.65
CA ASP A 33 -2.57 6.00 18.04
C ASP A 33 -1.27 5.46 18.63
N ASN A 34 -0.23 5.44 17.79
CA ASN A 34 1.16 5.18 18.21
C ASN A 34 1.36 3.83 18.91
N ILE A 35 0.71 2.79 18.39
CA ILE A 35 0.82 1.43 18.89
C ILE A 35 2.10 0.81 18.31
N VAL A 36 2.98 0.33 19.17
CA VAL A 36 4.21 -0.35 18.74
C VAL A 36 3.88 -1.77 18.29
N TYR A 37 4.26 -2.14 17.06
CA TYR A 37 3.99 -3.45 16.48
C TYR A 37 5.24 -4.30 16.22
N GLY A 38 6.44 -3.72 16.40
CA GLY A 38 7.70 -4.38 16.13
C GLY A 38 8.84 -3.90 17.04
N PRO A 39 10.07 -4.36 16.83
CA PRO A 39 11.20 -4.07 17.70
C PRO A 39 11.70 -2.62 17.64
N ASP A 40 11.52 -1.95 16.50
CA ASP A 40 11.91 -0.56 16.31
C ASP A 40 10.78 0.35 16.76
N LYS A 41 10.91 0.96 17.94
CA LYS A 41 9.86 1.79 18.55
C LYS A 41 9.65 3.13 17.86
N GLU A 42 10.54 3.53 16.99
CA GLU A 42 10.40 4.75 16.18
C GLU A 42 9.67 4.46 14.88
N TRP A 43 10.05 3.38 14.20
CA TRP A 43 9.53 3.04 12.87
C TRP A 43 8.40 2.01 12.90
N ASN A 44 8.45 1.05 13.81
CA ASN A 44 7.40 0.03 13.90
C ASN A 44 6.23 0.51 14.75
N VAL A 45 5.57 1.57 14.32
CA VAL A 45 4.39 2.16 14.96
C VAL A 45 3.21 2.18 13.99
N LEU A 46 2.02 1.97 14.52
CA LEU A 46 0.78 1.97 13.76
C LEU A 46 -0.34 2.71 14.49
N ASP A 47 -1.35 3.07 13.73
CA ASP A 47 -2.62 3.56 14.24
C ASP A 47 -3.76 2.65 13.79
N VAL A 48 -4.81 2.55 14.60
CA VAL A 48 -6.05 1.87 14.25
C VAL A 48 -7.20 2.88 14.20
N TYR A 49 -7.96 2.85 13.11
CA TYR A 49 -9.15 3.68 12.94
C TYR A 49 -10.40 2.82 12.81
N ARG A 50 -11.50 3.25 13.46
CA ARG A 50 -12.78 2.55 13.41
C ARG A 50 -13.95 3.55 13.43
N PRO A 51 -15.10 3.25 12.80
CA PRO A 51 -16.31 4.04 13.01
C PRO A 51 -16.74 3.97 14.48
N LYS A 52 -17.01 5.11 15.12
CA LYS A 52 -17.50 5.13 16.52
C LYS A 52 -18.80 4.35 16.70
N ALA A 53 -19.67 4.36 15.69
CA ALA A 53 -20.93 3.61 15.67
C ALA A 53 -20.75 2.09 15.68
N SER A 54 -19.54 1.58 15.45
CA SER A 54 -19.20 0.16 15.45
C SER A 54 -18.61 -0.32 16.77
N LYS A 55 -18.70 0.46 17.85
CA LYS A 55 -18.17 0.05 19.16
C LYS A 55 -18.75 -1.31 19.57
N GLY A 56 -17.86 -2.25 19.92
CA GLY A 56 -18.22 -3.62 20.32
C GLY A 56 -18.60 -4.55 19.15
N LYS A 57 -18.50 -4.10 17.90
CA LYS A 57 -18.71 -4.94 16.71
C LYS A 57 -17.38 -5.41 16.13
N VAL A 58 -17.39 -6.58 15.53
CA VAL A 58 -16.28 -7.08 14.70
C VAL A 58 -16.45 -6.52 13.29
N LEU A 59 -15.38 -6.00 12.69
CA LEU A 59 -15.38 -5.36 11.37
C LEU A 59 -14.33 -5.99 10.44
N PRO A 60 -14.61 -6.09 9.14
CA PRO A 60 -13.57 -6.37 8.16
C PRO A 60 -12.44 -5.35 8.30
N VAL A 61 -11.21 -5.81 8.13
CA VAL A 61 -10.02 -4.98 8.35
C VAL A 61 -9.28 -4.70 7.05
N ILE A 62 -8.84 -3.45 6.89
CA ILE A 62 -7.94 -3.02 5.81
C ILE A 62 -6.59 -2.67 6.43
N VAL A 63 -5.50 -3.28 5.93
CA VAL A 63 -4.13 -2.87 6.24
C VAL A 63 -3.65 -1.93 5.13
N SER A 64 -3.20 -0.73 5.51
CA SER A 64 -2.77 0.31 4.58
C SER A 64 -1.24 0.39 4.53
N VAL A 65 -0.67 0.16 3.35
CA VAL A 65 0.77 0.25 3.07
C VAL A 65 1.03 1.56 2.35
N HIS A 66 1.68 2.52 3.02
CA HIS A 66 1.86 3.87 2.49
C HIS A 66 2.87 3.94 1.33
N GLY A 67 2.70 4.91 0.44
CA GLY A 67 3.66 5.25 -0.61
C GLY A 67 4.80 6.15 -0.11
N GLY A 68 5.51 6.77 -1.05
CA GLY A 68 6.61 7.71 -0.74
C GLY A 68 7.95 7.34 -1.36
N GLY A 69 7.96 6.65 -2.52
CA GLY A 69 9.18 6.34 -3.26
C GLY A 69 10.17 5.49 -2.47
N TRP A 70 9.72 4.64 -1.56
CA TRP A 70 10.51 3.79 -0.64
C TRP A 70 11.38 4.54 0.37
N VAL A 71 11.50 5.86 0.26
CA VAL A 71 12.41 6.71 1.06
C VAL A 71 11.69 7.74 1.93
N TYR A 72 10.38 7.87 1.79
CA TYR A 72 9.53 8.84 2.46
C TYR A 72 8.20 8.22 2.88
N GLY A 73 7.50 8.90 3.77
CA GLY A 73 6.15 8.57 4.21
C GLY A 73 6.11 7.94 5.60
N ASP A 74 4.95 8.02 6.18
CA ASP A 74 4.61 7.47 7.49
C ASP A 74 3.09 7.37 7.66
N LYS A 75 2.64 6.77 8.76
CA LYS A 75 1.22 6.66 9.10
C LYS A 75 0.51 8.03 9.27
N ASP A 76 1.24 9.07 9.69
CA ASP A 76 0.63 10.37 9.94
C ASP A 76 0.24 11.07 8.63
N ARG A 77 1.00 10.82 7.55
CA ARG A 77 0.70 11.32 6.19
C ARG A 77 -0.50 10.61 5.55
N TYR A 78 -0.84 9.41 6.02
CA TYR A 78 -1.94 8.60 5.50
C TYR A 78 -3.18 8.59 6.40
N GLN A 79 -3.13 9.23 7.58
CA GLN A 79 -4.18 9.18 8.59
C GLN A 79 -5.56 9.57 8.04
N PHE A 80 -5.66 10.65 7.27
CA PHE A 80 -6.96 11.14 6.79
C PHE A 80 -7.58 10.23 5.73
N TYR A 81 -6.78 9.72 4.81
CA TYR A 81 -7.21 8.70 3.85
C TYR A 81 -7.68 7.43 4.56
N CYS A 82 -6.92 6.94 5.52
CA CYS A 82 -7.27 5.76 6.32
C CYS A 82 -8.54 5.98 7.17
N MET A 83 -8.75 7.18 7.71
CA MET A 83 -9.99 7.53 8.37
C MET A 83 -11.19 7.55 7.40
N GLU A 84 -11.01 7.98 6.16
CA GLU A 84 -12.06 7.90 5.13
C GLU A 84 -12.39 6.45 4.75
N LEU A 85 -11.41 5.55 4.69
CA LEU A 85 -11.66 4.11 4.54
C LEU A 85 -12.48 3.58 5.73
N SER A 86 -12.11 3.98 6.96
CA SER A 86 -12.80 3.51 8.15
C SER A 86 -14.26 3.97 8.22
N ARG A 87 -14.55 5.21 7.81
CA ARG A 87 -15.93 5.74 7.73
C ARG A 87 -16.85 4.91 6.82
N ARG A 88 -16.27 4.10 5.94
CA ARG A 88 -16.97 3.17 5.05
C ARG A 88 -17.23 1.80 5.66
N GLY A 89 -17.03 1.66 6.98
CA GLY A 89 -17.41 0.46 7.73
C GLY A 89 -16.31 -0.58 7.92
N PHE A 90 -15.07 -0.21 7.69
CA PHE A 90 -13.91 -1.06 7.94
C PHE A 90 -13.17 -0.64 9.22
N ALA A 91 -12.51 -1.58 9.89
CA ALA A 91 -11.38 -1.26 10.73
C ALA A 91 -10.16 -1.04 9.81
N VAL A 92 -9.31 -0.07 10.14
CA VAL A 92 -8.13 0.23 9.31
C VAL A 92 -6.89 0.25 10.18
N VAL A 93 -5.90 -0.53 9.79
CA VAL A 93 -4.53 -0.53 10.35
C VAL A 93 -3.65 0.27 9.42
N ASN A 94 -3.09 1.36 9.92
CA ASN A 94 -2.25 2.29 9.19
C ASN A 94 -0.88 2.32 9.87
N PHE A 95 0.15 1.80 9.25
CA PHE A 95 1.46 1.59 9.87
C PHE A 95 2.59 2.31 9.15
N THR A 96 3.61 2.68 9.89
CA THR A 96 4.89 3.16 9.41
C THR A 96 5.85 1.98 9.31
N TYR A 97 6.63 1.91 8.24
CA TYR A 97 7.69 0.93 8.04
C TYR A 97 9.04 1.64 7.85
N ARG A 98 10.15 0.94 8.11
CA ARG A 98 11.49 1.48 7.95
C ARG A 98 11.79 1.82 6.50
N LEU A 99 12.39 2.98 6.29
CA LEU A 99 12.64 3.56 4.97
C LEU A 99 14.09 3.38 4.52
N ALA A 100 14.29 3.38 3.22
CA ALA A 100 15.61 3.53 2.62
C ALA A 100 16.04 5.02 2.69
N PRO A 101 17.35 5.30 2.70
CA PRO A 101 18.48 4.38 2.72
C PRO A 101 18.89 3.93 4.13
N GLU A 102 18.22 4.40 5.20
CA GLU A 102 18.57 4.04 6.58
C GLU A 102 18.45 2.54 6.82
N THR A 103 17.48 1.93 6.15
CA THR A 103 17.34 0.48 6.07
C THR A 103 17.05 0.06 4.64
N VAL A 104 17.74 -0.98 4.16
CA VAL A 104 17.64 -1.42 2.77
C VAL A 104 16.58 -2.52 2.60
N PHE A 105 16.19 -2.74 1.34
CA PHE A 105 15.36 -3.88 0.96
C PHE A 105 15.97 -5.20 1.49
N PRO A 106 15.18 -6.12 2.09
CA PRO A 106 13.71 -6.11 2.17
C PRO A 106 13.14 -5.64 3.52
N ALA A 107 13.79 -4.74 4.27
CA ALA A 107 13.37 -4.34 5.62
C ALA A 107 11.90 -3.91 5.71
N ALA A 108 11.41 -3.10 4.77
CA ALA A 108 10.02 -2.67 4.73
C ALA A 108 9.03 -3.83 4.51
N LEU A 109 9.41 -4.88 3.77
CA LEU A 109 8.59 -6.09 3.64
C LEU A 109 8.56 -6.90 4.94
N CYS A 110 9.67 -6.94 5.69
CA CYS A 110 9.69 -7.53 7.03
C CYS A 110 8.74 -6.78 7.97
N ASP A 111 8.76 -5.45 7.92
CA ASP A 111 7.88 -4.60 8.72
C ASP A 111 6.40 -4.77 8.31
N THR A 112 6.14 -4.86 7.01
CA THR A 112 4.81 -5.18 6.48
C THR A 112 4.31 -6.52 7.01
N ASN A 113 5.17 -7.56 7.03
CA ASN A 113 4.83 -8.85 7.60
C ASN A 113 4.48 -8.75 9.09
N MET A 114 5.28 -8.03 9.88
CA MET A 114 5.02 -7.80 11.29
C MET A 114 3.70 -7.04 11.53
N ALA A 115 3.35 -6.08 10.67
CA ALA A 115 2.08 -5.36 10.77
C ALA A 115 0.87 -6.28 10.51
N PHE A 116 0.97 -7.20 9.55
CA PHE A 116 -0.07 -8.23 9.35
C PHE A 116 -0.14 -9.21 10.52
N GLU A 117 1.00 -9.69 11.03
CA GLU A 117 1.06 -10.56 12.21
C GLU A 117 0.44 -9.89 13.43
N TRP A 118 0.77 -8.61 13.66
CA TRP A 118 0.17 -7.80 14.71
C TRP A 118 -1.36 -7.69 14.52
N THR A 119 -1.82 -7.43 13.31
CA THR A 119 -3.26 -7.31 12.98
C THR A 119 -4.01 -8.59 13.34
N LEU A 120 -3.48 -9.75 12.98
CA LEU A 120 -4.11 -11.03 13.31
C LEU A 120 -4.09 -11.31 14.83
N SER A 121 -2.98 -11.05 15.50
CA SER A 121 -2.81 -11.34 16.93
C SER A 121 -3.62 -10.43 17.86
N HIS A 122 -3.98 -9.22 17.41
CA HIS A 122 -4.78 -8.26 18.18
C HIS A 122 -6.23 -8.15 17.68
N ALA A 123 -6.70 -9.15 16.95
CA ALA A 123 -8.03 -9.14 16.35
C ALA A 123 -9.17 -9.00 17.38
N GLU A 124 -9.07 -9.69 18.51
CA GLU A 124 -10.05 -9.62 19.59
C GLU A 124 -10.06 -8.23 20.24
N GLU A 125 -8.90 -7.68 20.54
CA GLU A 125 -8.73 -6.38 21.22
C GLU A 125 -9.34 -5.24 20.41
N TYR A 126 -9.05 -5.22 19.08
CA TYR A 126 -9.52 -4.15 18.19
C TYR A 126 -10.77 -4.52 17.41
N GLY A 127 -11.32 -5.74 17.59
CA GLY A 127 -12.51 -6.22 16.90
C GLY A 127 -12.34 -6.32 15.39
N PHE A 128 -11.23 -6.93 14.94
CA PHE A 128 -10.98 -7.22 13.53
C PHE A 128 -11.60 -8.56 13.14
N ASP A 129 -12.26 -8.59 12.01
CA ASP A 129 -12.68 -9.83 11.35
C ASP A 129 -11.55 -10.39 10.51
N ILE A 130 -10.77 -11.30 11.09
CA ILE A 130 -9.64 -11.93 10.40
C ILE A 130 -10.04 -12.88 9.27
N ALA A 131 -11.33 -13.23 9.16
CA ALA A 131 -11.83 -13.93 7.99
C ALA A 131 -12.02 -12.99 6.79
N ASN A 132 -12.00 -11.67 7.00
CA ASN A 132 -12.18 -10.64 6.01
C ASN A 132 -11.06 -9.60 6.10
N VAL A 133 -9.83 -10.02 5.78
CA VAL A 133 -8.62 -9.17 5.72
C VAL A 133 -8.43 -8.67 4.30
N PHE A 134 -8.32 -7.36 4.16
CA PHE A 134 -8.03 -6.64 2.92
C PHE A 134 -6.77 -5.80 3.10
N ALA A 135 -6.19 -5.36 1.99
CA ALA A 135 -5.09 -4.40 2.05
C ALA A 135 -5.16 -3.39 0.90
N THR A 136 -4.64 -2.20 1.15
CA THR A 136 -4.49 -1.14 0.15
C THR A 136 -3.07 -0.61 0.17
N GLY A 137 -2.52 -0.28 -0.99
CA GLY A 137 -1.22 0.36 -1.11
C GLY A 137 -1.16 1.24 -2.35
N ASP A 138 -0.38 2.30 -2.29
CA ASP A 138 -0.21 3.22 -3.40
C ASP A 138 1.28 3.48 -3.71
N SER A 139 1.58 3.80 -4.96
CA SER A 139 2.96 4.12 -5.39
C SER A 139 3.97 3.04 -4.95
N ALA A 140 5.00 3.39 -4.18
CA ALA A 140 5.95 2.45 -3.56
C ALA A 140 5.27 1.50 -2.56
N GLY A 141 4.22 1.95 -1.84
CA GLY A 141 3.41 1.08 -0.99
C GLY A 141 2.57 0.09 -1.80
N GLY A 142 2.12 0.48 -2.99
CA GLY A 142 1.50 -0.43 -3.96
C GLY A 142 2.48 -1.49 -4.47
N ASN A 143 3.75 -1.11 -4.66
CA ASN A 143 4.82 -2.06 -4.97
C ASN A 143 5.01 -3.06 -3.81
N TYR A 144 5.25 -2.58 -2.58
CA TYR A 144 5.45 -3.45 -1.42
C TYR A 144 4.24 -4.36 -1.14
N LEU A 145 3.03 -3.84 -1.25
CA LEU A 145 1.83 -4.67 -1.11
C LEU A 145 1.73 -5.75 -2.19
N ALA A 146 2.04 -5.39 -3.43
CA ALA A 146 2.04 -6.36 -4.54
C ALA A 146 3.11 -7.45 -4.35
N LEU A 147 4.31 -7.07 -3.91
CA LEU A 147 5.37 -8.03 -3.56
C LEU A 147 4.95 -8.91 -2.37
N TYR A 148 4.37 -8.32 -1.33
CA TYR A 148 3.93 -9.08 -0.16
C TYR A 148 2.82 -10.09 -0.50
N ALA A 149 1.88 -9.71 -1.35
CA ALA A 149 0.88 -10.64 -1.86
C ALA A 149 1.50 -11.79 -2.68
N ALA A 150 2.55 -11.48 -3.47
CA ALA A 150 3.32 -12.52 -4.17
C ALA A 150 4.08 -13.44 -3.19
N ILE A 151 4.71 -12.90 -2.14
CA ILE A 151 5.37 -13.71 -1.11
C ILE A 151 4.36 -14.65 -0.44
N ALA A 152 3.15 -14.18 -0.19
CA ALA A 152 2.10 -14.97 0.46
C ALA A 152 1.56 -16.13 -0.43
N THR A 153 1.74 -16.06 -1.75
CA THR A 153 1.08 -16.97 -2.70
C THR A 153 2.01 -17.70 -3.66
N ASN A 154 3.29 -17.31 -3.70
CA ASN A 154 4.29 -17.91 -4.58
C ASN A 154 5.45 -18.49 -3.74
N PRO A 155 5.50 -19.79 -3.49
CA PRO A 155 6.55 -20.41 -2.70
C PRO A 155 7.97 -20.23 -3.26
N ALA A 156 8.12 -20.10 -4.58
CA ALA A 156 9.41 -19.87 -5.22
C ALA A 156 9.90 -18.43 -4.94
N TYR A 157 9.00 -17.46 -4.87
CA TYR A 157 9.35 -16.08 -4.52
C TYR A 157 9.55 -15.93 -3.00
N ASP A 158 8.70 -16.56 -2.15
CA ASP A 158 8.85 -16.60 -0.68
C ASP A 158 10.24 -17.10 -0.25
N ALA A 159 10.84 -18.02 -1.01
CA ALA A 159 12.17 -18.58 -0.71
C ALA A 159 13.31 -17.52 -0.68
N ASN A 160 13.10 -16.34 -1.26
CA ASN A 160 14.07 -15.24 -1.22
C ASN A 160 14.06 -14.46 0.11
N PHE A 161 13.09 -14.71 1.00
CA PHE A 161 12.90 -13.91 2.22
C PHE A 161 13.10 -14.76 3.48
N SER A 162 13.68 -14.13 4.52
CA SER A 162 13.95 -14.78 5.80
C SER A 162 12.76 -14.85 6.75
N PHE A 163 11.75 -13.97 6.54
CA PHE A 163 10.50 -14.00 7.30
C PHE A 163 9.50 -14.99 6.67
N LYS A 164 8.47 -15.31 7.42
CA LYS A 164 7.36 -16.14 6.91
C LYS A 164 6.04 -15.44 7.11
N VAL A 165 5.23 -15.46 6.06
CA VAL A 165 3.86 -14.95 6.12
C VAL A 165 3.06 -15.75 7.15
N PRO A 166 2.26 -15.07 8.02
CA PRO A 166 1.41 -15.77 8.98
C PRO A 166 0.49 -16.78 8.30
N LYS A 167 0.45 -18.01 8.80
CA LYS A 167 -0.31 -19.12 8.18
C LYS A 167 -1.81 -18.85 8.08
N ASP A 168 -2.33 -18.06 9.03
CA ASP A 168 -3.75 -17.71 9.11
C ASP A 168 -4.08 -16.44 8.32
N LEU A 169 -3.11 -15.84 7.63
CA LEU A 169 -3.36 -14.69 6.77
C LEU A 169 -3.97 -15.13 5.44
N HIS A 170 -5.19 -14.66 5.20
CA HIS A 170 -5.88 -14.83 3.93
C HIS A 170 -6.34 -13.48 3.42
N LEU A 171 -5.60 -12.89 2.48
CA LEU A 171 -6.00 -11.66 1.81
C LEU A 171 -7.20 -11.93 0.90
N LYS A 172 -8.38 -11.43 1.26
CA LYS A 172 -9.61 -11.60 0.48
C LYS A 172 -9.59 -10.85 -0.84
N ALA A 173 -9.01 -9.67 -0.83
CA ALA A 173 -8.70 -8.87 -2.00
C ALA A 173 -7.71 -7.75 -1.59
N ILE A 174 -7.00 -7.22 -2.58
CA ILE A 174 -6.12 -6.05 -2.38
C ILE A 174 -6.47 -4.94 -3.36
N ASN A 175 -6.11 -3.71 -2.97
CA ASN A 175 -6.21 -2.55 -3.83
C ASN A 175 -4.82 -1.96 -4.10
N LEU A 176 -4.48 -1.81 -5.36
CA LEU A 176 -3.20 -1.30 -5.83
C LEU A 176 -3.42 0.02 -6.57
N ASN A 177 -3.07 1.14 -5.92
CA ASN A 177 -3.25 2.49 -6.46
C ASN A 177 -1.95 3.02 -7.08
N CYS A 178 -1.95 3.43 -8.34
CA CYS A 178 -0.83 4.17 -8.94
C CYS A 178 0.56 3.58 -8.63
N GLY A 179 0.67 2.25 -8.49
CA GLY A 179 1.87 1.58 -7.99
C GLY A 179 2.96 1.39 -9.02
N VAL A 180 4.14 1.01 -8.54
CA VAL A 180 5.29 0.62 -9.36
C VAL A 180 5.35 -0.89 -9.47
N TYR A 181 5.27 -1.43 -10.67
CA TYR A 181 5.14 -2.88 -10.84
C TYR A 181 6.20 -3.50 -11.75
N GLN A 182 6.87 -2.68 -12.56
CA GLN A 182 7.84 -3.09 -13.57
C GLN A 182 9.07 -2.17 -13.52
N LEU A 183 10.23 -2.73 -13.21
CA LEU A 183 11.51 -2.03 -13.15
C LEU A 183 12.60 -2.74 -13.96
N THR A 184 12.26 -3.80 -14.71
CA THR A 184 13.22 -4.57 -15.50
C THR A 184 13.42 -4.02 -16.91
N ASP A 185 12.48 -3.22 -17.44
CA ASP A 185 12.62 -2.63 -18.77
C ASP A 185 13.43 -1.33 -18.72
N PRO A 186 14.61 -1.27 -19.37
CA PRO A 186 15.45 -0.08 -19.37
C PRO A 186 14.76 1.19 -19.89
N ALA A 187 13.68 1.05 -20.68
CA ALA A 187 12.91 2.19 -21.17
C ALA A 187 12.15 2.94 -20.05
N TYR A 188 11.94 2.29 -18.89
CA TYR A 188 11.26 2.86 -17.74
C TYR A 188 12.16 3.09 -16.53
N VAL A 189 13.46 2.72 -16.63
CA VAL A 189 14.46 2.92 -15.58
C VAL A 189 15.38 4.06 -15.99
N ASP A 190 15.00 5.27 -15.66
CA ASP A 190 15.79 6.49 -15.87
C ASP A 190 16.83 6.70 -14.75
N HIS A 191 17.56 7.81 -14.81
CA HIS A 191 18.53 8.18 -13.76
C HIS A 191 17.88 8.32 -12.38
N PHE A 192 16.69 8.89 -12.31
CA PHE A 192 15.95 9.07 -11.06
C PHE A 192 15.63 7.72 -10.41
N SER A 193 15.14 6.76 -11.21
CA SER A 193 14.83 5.41 -10.74
C SER A 193 16.08 4.66 -10.30
N LYS A 194 17.22 4.83 -11.00
CA LYS A 194 18.49 4.18 -10.63
C LYS A 194 19.05 4.70 -9.33
N ASP A 195 19.09 6.01 -9.13
CA ASP A 195 19.58 6.63 -7.89
C ASP A 195 18.71 6.19 -6.70
N LEU A 196 17.39 6.14 -6.90
CA LEU A 196 16.46 5.72 -5.89
C LEU A 196 16.63 4.24 -5.54
N MET A 197 16.82 3.39 -6.54
CA MET A 197 17.07 1.96 -6.32
C MET A 197 18.43 1.72 -5.65
N TRP A 198 19.45 2.56 -5.91
CA TRP A 198 20.68 2.51 -5.14
C TRP A 198 20.44 2.71 -3.65
N ASP A 199 19.66 3.71 -3.28
CA ASP A 199 19.29 3.93 -1.88
C ASP A 199 18.45 2.76 -1.31
N VAL A 200 17.54 2.19 -2.11
CA VAL A 200 16.69 1.06 -1.70
C VAL A 200 17.49 -0.21 -1.44
N PHE A 201 18.50 -0.51 -2.27
CA PHE A 201 19.30 -1.73 -2.13
C PHE A 201 20.62 -1.51 -1.35
N GLY A 202 21.07 -0.26 -1.18
CA GLY A 202 22.34 0.07 -0.53
C GLY A 202 23.58 -0.22 -1.39
N HIS A 203 23.38 -0.55 -2.67
CA HIS A 203 24.42 -0.79 -3.67
C HIS A 203 23.91 -0.45 -5.07
N GLU A 204 24.82 -0.41 -6.07
CA GLU A 204 24.40 -0.24 -7.46
C GLU A 204 23.45 -1.38 -7.88
N PRO A 205 22.21 -1.05 -8.30
CA PRO A 205 21.23 -2.07 -8.55
C PRO A 205 21.60 -2.93 -9.77
N THR A 206 21.46 -4.23 -9.61
CA THR A 206 21.67 -5.24 -10.65
C THR A 206 20.36 -5.57 -11.37
N ALA A 207 20.44 -6.31 -12.48
CA ALA A 207 19.24 -6.83 -13.15
C ALA A 207 18.42 -7.78 -12.23
N GLU A 208 19.08 -8.49 -11.32
CA GLU A 208 18.44 -9.37 -10.35
C GLU A 208 17.68 -8.55 -9.30
N ASP A 209 18.24 -7.45 -8.80
CA ASP A 209 17.56 -6.51 -7.91
C ASP A 209 16.31 -5.92 -8.56
N PHE A 210 16.40 -5.50 -9.81
CA PHE A 210 15.23 -5.03 -10.54
C PHE A 210 14.19 -6.12 -10.77
N ALA A 211 14.60 -7.36 -10.96
CA ALA A 211 13.66 -8.48 -11.09
C ALA A 211 12.96 -8.78 -9.76
N VAL A 212 13.70 -8.83 -8.66
CA VAL A 212 13.13 -9.17 -7.34
C VAL A 212 12.12 -8.12 -6.86
N ILE A 213 12.32 -6.83 -7.18
CA ILE A 213 11.40 -5.75 -6.78
C ILE A 213 10.28 -5.47 -7.80
N SER A 214 10.18 -6.25 -8.87
CA SER A 214 9.18 -6.09 -9.93
C SER A 214 8.04 -7.12 -9.78
N PRO A 215 6.93 -6.78 -9.08
CA PRO A 215 5.91 -7.76 -8.69
C PRO A 215 5.20 -8.44 -9.86
N TYR A 216 5.16 -7.82 -11.06
CA TYR A 216 4.54 -8.45 -12.23
C TYR A 216 5.18 -9.77 -12.64
N LEU A 217 6.44 -10.03 -12.23
CA LEU A 217 7.17 -11.28 -12.48
C LEU A 217 6.81 -12.41 -11.49
N HIS A 218 6.15 -12.08 -10.39
CA HIS A 218 5.97 -12.99 -9.25
C HIS A 218 4.52 -13.40 -9.02
N VAL A 219 3.61 -12.96 -9.89
CA VAL A 219 2.18 -13.33 -9.85
C VAL A 219 2.02 -14.83 -10.17
N THR A 220 1.14 -15.50 -9.42
CA THR A 220 0.71 -16.88 -9.66
C THR A 220 -0.82 -16.96 -9.68
N GLU A 221 -1.39 -18.11 -10.03
CA GLU A 221 -2.84 -18.36 -10.00
C GLU A 221 -3.47 -18.20 -8.62
N ASP A 222 -2.68 -18.35 -7.54
CA ASP A 222 -3.12 -18.22 -6.15
C ASP A 222 -3.12 -16.76 -5.64
N TYR A 223 -2.72 -15.79 -6.47
CA TYR A 223 -2.67 -14.40 -6.10
C TYR A 223 -4.07 -13.85 -5.74
N PRO A 224 -4.21 -13.01 -4.68
CA PRO A 224 -5.52 -12.51 -4.27
C PRO A 224 -6.20 -11.67 -5.36
N PRO A 225 -7.53 -11.58 -5.38
CA PRO A 225 -8.26 -10.66 -6.26
C PRO A 225 -7.80 -9.22 -6.10
N VAL A 226 -7.70 -8.47 -7.21
CA VAL A 226 -7.09 -7.12 -7.23
C VAL A 226 -8.03 -6.06 -7.79
N PHE A 227 -8.17 -4.95 -7.07
CA PHE A 227 -8.61 -3.69 -7.65
C PHE A 227 -7.37 -2.86 -8.02
N LEU A 228 -7.02 -2.85 -9.28
CA LEU A 228 -5.88 -2.14 -9.83
C LEU A 228 -6.32 -0.80 -10.39
N ASN A 229 -5.76 0.30 -9.92
CA ASN A 229 -6.15 1.60 -10.44
C ASN A 229 -4.98 2.58 -10.62
N THR A 230 -5.19 3.54 -11.52
CA THR A 230 -4.30 4.66 -11.82
C THR A 230 -5.13 5.86 -12.28
N ALA A 231 -4.48 6.93 -12.71
CA ALA A 231 -5.15 8.12 -13.23
C ALA A 231 -4.48 8.59 -14.53
N VAL A 232 -5.22 9.35 -15.35
CA VAL A 232 -4.74 9.79 -16.67
C VAL A 232 -3.51 10.69 -16.58
N GLY A 233 -3.39 11.51 -15.52
CA GLY A 233 -2.26 12.38 -15.23
C GLY A 233 -1.21 11.75 -14.29
N ASP A 234 -1.35 10.48 -13.94
CA ASP A 234 -0.37 9.77 -13.13
C ASP A 234 0.92 9.52 -13.95
N PHE A 235 2.05 9.94 -13.42
CA PHE A 235 3.36 9.71 -14.06
C PHE A 235 3.74 8.21 -14.08
N LEU A 236 3.13 7.40 -13.21
CA LEU A 236 3.28 5.94 -13.16
C LEU A 236 2.18 5.18 -13.91
N LYS A 237 1.29 5.86 -14.65
CA LYS A 237 0.13 5.22 -15.29
C LYS A 237 0.49 4.03 -16.21
N ASN A 238 1.69 4.05 -16.78
CA ASN A 238 2.18 2.98 -17.67
C ASN A 238 2.58 1.72 -16.91
N GLN A 239 2.63 1.74 -15.57
CA GLN A 239 2.97 0.59 -14.74
C GLN A 239 1.80 -0.40 -14.60
N ALA A 240 0.58 0.11 -14.46
CA ALA A 240 -0.63 -0.70 -14.27
C ALA A 240 -0.88 -1.74 -15.39
N PRO A 241 -0.67 -1.44 -16.69
CA PRO A 241 -0.82 -2.44 -17.76
C PRO A 241 0.06 -3.69 -17.62
N TYR A 242 1.26 -3.58 -17.04
CA TYR A 242 2.13 -4.74 -16.81
C TYR A 242 1.51 -5.69 -15.78
N MET A 243 0.99 -5.15 -14.66
CA MET A 243 0.29 -5.96 -13.67
C MET A 243 -1.01 -6.54 -14.23
N ALA A 244 -1.82 -5.74 -14.94
CA ALA A 244 -3.07 -6.21 -15.54
C ALA A 244 -2.83 -7.38 -16.49
N ARG A 245 -1.77 -7.29 -17.30
CA ARG A 245 -1.35 -8.39 -18.18
C ARG A 245 -0.96 -9.63 -17.38
N SER A 246 -0.12 -9.47 -16.36
CA SER A 246 0.31 -10.60 -15.53
C SER A 246 -0.87 -11.27 -14.83
N PHE A 247 -1.83 -10.51 -14.30
CA PHE A 247 -3.06 -11.07 -13.73
C PHE A 247 -3.88 -11.86 -14.76
N ALA A 248 -4.04 -11.32 -15.97
CA ALA A 248 -4.77 -12.02 -17.04
C ALA A 248 -4.08 -13.33 -17.46
N GLU A 249 -2.75 -13.33 -17.57
CA GLU A 249 -1.95 -14.52 -17.95
C GLU A 249 -2.02 -15.62 -16.88
N HIS A 250 -2.20 -15.27 -15.59
CA HIS A 250 -2.28 -16.24 -14.49
C HIS A 250 -3.71 -16.49 -14.00
N GLY A 251 -4.73 -15.93 -14.67
CA GLY A 251 -6.13 -16.15 -14.30
C GLY A 251 -6.56 -15.51 -12.97
N VAL A 252 -5.80 -14.54 -12.47
CA VAL A 252 -6.13 -13.80 -11.24
C VAL A 252 -7.34 -12.91 -11.49
N PRO A 253 -8.40 -12.92 -10.64
CA PRO A 253 -9.51 -11.99 -10.76
C PRO A 253 -9.07 -10.55 -10.50
N PHE A 254 -9.31 -9.63 -11.43
CA PHE A 254 -9.01 -8.22 -11.22
C PHE A 254 -9.99 -7.28 -11.89
N THR A 255 -10.07 -6.08 -11.35
CA THR A 255 -10.70 -4.93 -12.00
C THR A 255 -9.64 -3.86 -12.23
N TYR A 256 -9.51 -3.38 -13.45
CA TYR A 256 -8.61 -2.28 -13.78
C TYR A 256 -9.39 -0.99 -14.06
N LYS A 257 -8.98 0.11 -13.43
CA LYS A 257 -9.59 1.41 -13.64
C LYS A 257 -8.53 2.51 -13.79
N CYS A 258 -8.65 3.30 -14.86
CA CYS A 258 -7.93 4.55 -15.04
C CYS A 258 -8.89 5.70 -14.80
N TYR A 259 -8.64 6.51 -13.77
CA TYR A 259 -9.49 7.64 -13.40
C TYR A 259 -9.14 8.89 -14.19
N GLY A 260 -10.18 9.73 -14.44
CA GLY A 260 -10.03 10.96 -15.20
C GLY A 260 -10.22 10.75 -16.71
N ASP A 261 -10.11 11.84 -17.44
CA ASP A 261 -10.20 11.91 -18.90
C ASP A 261 -9.38 13.11 -19.43
N ARG A 262 -9.53 13.46 -20.71
CA ARG A 262 -8.78 14.55 -21.35
C ARG A 262 -9.08 15.94 -20.76
N ASP A 263 -10.30 16.13 -20.26
CA ASP A 263 -10.79 17.41 -19.74
C ASP A 263 -10.70 17.46 -18.21
N HIS A 264 -10.41 16.32 -17.58
CA HIS A 264 -10.35 16.14 -16.14
C HIS A 264 -9.12 15.30 -15.76
N ASP A 265 -7.98 15.98 -15.70
CA ASP A 265 -6.68 15.37 -15.41
C ASP A 265 -6.52 15.10 -13.91
N LEU A 266 -6.58 13.83 -13.53
CA LEU A 266 -6.31 13.37 -12.16
C LEU A 266 -4.88 12.88 -12.07
N HIS A 267 -4.15 13.41 -11.09
CA HIS A 267 -2.73 13.12 -10.90
C HIS A 267 -2.46 11.90 -10.03
N HIS A 268 -1.19 11.60 -9.85
CA HIS A 268 -0.68 10.52 -9.01
C HIS A 268 -1.34 10.54 -7.63
N VAL A 269 -1.84 9.41 -7.17
CA VAL A 269 -2.49 9.17 -5.87
C VAL A 269 -3.52 10.22 -5.44
N PHE A 270 -4.29 10.76 -6.41
CA PHE A 270 -5.28 11.84 -6.18
C PHE A 270 -6.26 11.54 -5.05
N MET A 271 -6.55 10.26 -4.76
CA MET A 271 -7.47 9.83 -3.71
C MET A 271 -6.99 10.19 -2.29
N LEU A 272 -5.69 10.41 -2.10
CA LEU A 272 -5.15 10.88 -0.81
C LEU A 272 -5.53 12.34 -0.51
N THR A 273 -5.86 13.11 -1.54
CA THR A 273 -6.34 14.48 -1.39
C THR A 273 -7.85 14.47 -1.12
N ILE A 274 -8.25 14.10 0.11
CA ILE A 274 -9.65 13.84 0.49
C ILE A 274 -10.62 15.00 0.27
N ARG A 275 -10.10 16.23 0.05
CA ARG A 275 -10.90 17.41 -0.28
C ARG A 275 -11.28 17.50 -1.76
N LYS A 276 -10.62 16.73 -2.63
CA LYS A 276 -10.99 16.66 -4.04
C LYS A 276 -12.32 15.91 -4.20
N PRO A 277 -13.23 16.42 -5.06
CA PRO A 277 -14.54 15.79 -5.27
C PRO A 277 -14.42 14.32 -5.76
N GLU A 278 -13.34 13.98 -6.46
CA GLU A 278 -13.11 12.64 -7.02
C GLU A 278 -12.61 11.64 -5.99
N SER A 279 -12.00 12.11 -4.89
CA SER A 279 -11.43 11.24 -3.86
C SER A 279 -12.50 10.36 -3.19
N GLY A 280 -13.62 10.97 -2.76
CA GLY A 280 -14.72 10.25 -2.12
C GLY A 280 -15.24 9.08 -2.96
N PRO A 281 -15.68 9.32 -4.22
CA PRO A 281 -16.11 8.25 -5.12
C PRO A 281 -15.06 7.17 -5.37
N ALA A 282 -13.78 7.52 -5.53
CA ALA A 282 -12.72 6.53 -5.70
C ALA A 282 -12.56 5.63 -4.47
N ILE A 283 -12.62 6.20 -3.26
CA ILE A 283 -12.58 5.45 -2.00
C ILE A 283 -13.84 4.59 -1.85
N ASP A 284 -15.02 5.07 -2.28
CA ASP A 284 -16.27 4.29 -2.29
C ASP A 284 -16.15 3.06 -3.19
N GLU A 285 -15.53 3.18 -4.36
CA GLU A 285 -15.30 2.07 -5.27
C GLU A 285 -14.31 1.04 -4.70
N ILE A 286 -13.21 1.48 -4.07
CA ILE A 286 -12.27 0.59 -3.37
C ILE A 286 -13.00 -0.22 -2.29
N CYS A 287 -13.74 0.46 -1.43
CA CYS A 287 -14.51 -0.20 -0.36
C CYS A 287 -15.65 -1.06 -0.91
N GLY A 288 -16.27 -0.65 -2.02
CA GLY A 288 -17.28 -1.41 -2.74
C GLY A 288 -16.73 -2.72 -3.29
N TYR A 289 -15.54 -2.67 -3.91
CA TYR A 289 -14.84 -3.86 -4.38
C TYR A 289 -14.58 -4.85 -3.23
N PHE A 290 -14.04 -4.38 -2.11
CA PHE A 290 -13.78 -5.23 -0.95
C PHE A 290 -15.05 -5.87 -0.39
N ARG A 291 -16.16 -5.13 -0.31
CA ARG A 291 -17.45 -5.67 0.15
C ARG A 291 -17.96 -6.82 -0.70
N GLY A 292 -17.62 -6.86 -1.98
CA GLY A 292 -17.96 -7.97 -2.87
C GLY A 292 -17.38 -9.33 -2.45
N PHE A 293 -16.34 -9.33 -1.60
CA PHE A 293 -15.70 -10.54 -1.09
C PHE A 293 -16.11 -10.91 0.36
N ILE A 294 -16.87 -10.05 1.04
CA ILE A 294 -17.40 -10.37 2.37
C ILE A 294 -18.61 -11.29 2.19
N LYS A 295 -18.48 -12.52 2.66
CA LYS A 295 -19.62 -13.47 2.69
C LYS A 295 -20.58 -13.04 3.79
N ALA A 296 -21.86 -12.97 3.43
CA ALA A 296 -22.96 -12.72 4.39
C ALA A 296 -23.06 -13.86 5.40
#